data_8f66dba62a5a1ab3511fee8a31e6b4d6
#
_entry.id   8f66dba62a5a1ab3511fee8a31e6b4d6
#
_cell.length_a   1.000
_cell.length_b   1.000
_cell.length_c   1.000
_cell.angle_alpha   90.00
_cell.angle_beta   90.00
_cell.angle_gamma   90.00
#
_symmetry.space_group_name_H-M   'P 1'
#
loop_
_entity.id
_entity.type
_entity.pdbx_description
1 polymer ?
#
loop_
_entity_poly.entity_id
_entity_poly.type
_entity_poly.pdbx_seq_one_letter_code
_entity_poly.pdbx_strand_id
1 'polypeptide(L)'
;SCLREGSDIDRIAEVIQNVPGRPLVVVSALWGMTDRLFRAAREPQYAGRLVNDLKSQHLLFAPGLDTGEFSELFKKVISGISNELVNLSSGEYSLRSENLILAAGERLSALAVAHRLRSIGLDANPIGAEDIGLKLKGKGRASEIDISASSEKLEREKLIGIPILTGWFGEGEDGDIAILSRGGSDHSAAAFANLMNASKLILWKDVDGIKRLNPRWGIETPAIDYLGYGQASELALHGTPVIHPATVSPLIEPGIPLEIRNIKNPTTDAPTVIGPDFDLDSIVAIGCQPGVSVITQEGPLNSDLLSR
;
A
#
# COMPACT_ATOMS: atom_id res chain seq x y z
N SER A 1 0.12 2.34 7.13
CA SER A 1 -1.32 2.55 6.96
C SER A 1 -1.82 3.76 7.73
N CYS A 2 -2.71 4.55 7.16
CA CYS A 2 -3.44 5.63 7.83
C CYS A 2 -4.80 5.16 8.39
N LEU A 3 -5.25 3.95 8.06
CA LEU A 3 -6.51 3.38 8.56
C LEU A 3 -6.36 2.90 10.00
N ARG A 4 -6.96 3.63 10.94
CA ARG A 4 -6.92 3.35 12.39
C ARG A 4 -8.29 3.01 12.95
N GLU A 5 -9.33 3.68 12.48
CA GLU A 5 -10.71 3.55 12.92
C GLU A 5 -11.69 3.62 11.76
N GLY A 6 -12.91 3.09 11.94
CA GLY A 6 -13.92 3.06 10.88
C GLY A 6 -14.29 4.44 10.35
N SER A 7 -14.25 5.46 11.20
CA SER A 7 -14.50 6.85 10.82
C SER A 7 -13.49 7.40 9.80
N ASP A 8 -12.31 6.80 9.65
CA ASP A 8 -11.36 7.18 8.58
C ASP A 8 -11.97 6.90 7.20
N ILE A 9 -12.72 5.80 7.06
CA ILE A 9 -13.43 5.48 5.81
C ILE A 9 -14.65 6.39 5.64
N ASP A 10 -15.38 6.69 6.69
CA ASP A 10 -16.56 7.57 6.60
C ASP A 10 -16.17 8.97 6.07
N ARG A 11 -15.01 9.49 6.50
CA ARG A 11 -14.50 10.80 6.03
C ARG A 11 -14.19 10.82 4.53
N ILE A 12 -13.69 9.74 3.97
CA ILE A 12 -13.38 9.67 2.53
C ILE A 12 -14.54 9.14 1.68
N ALA A 13 -15.59 8.62 2.30
CA ALA A 13 -16.74 8.06 1.59
C ALA A 13 -17.43 9.12 0.70
N GLU A 14 -17.55 10.35 1.18
CA GLU A 14 -18.09 11.46 0.40
C GLU A 14 -17.22 11.76 -0.84
N VAL A 15 -15.89 11.69 -0.69
CA VAL A 15 -14.97 11.84 -1.82
C VAL A 15 -15.17 10.72 -2.82
N ILE A 16 -15.28 9.47 -2.35
CA ILE A 16 -15.51 8.30 -3.21
C ILE A 16 -16.82 8.44 -3.98
N GLN A 17 -17.89 8.90 -3.33
CA GLN A 17 -19.19 9.10 -3.96
C GLN A 17 -19.19 10.17 -5.05
N ASN A 18 -18.40 11.23 -4.86
CA ASN A 18 -18.40 12.41 -5.73
C ASN A 18 -17.29 12.39 -6.79
N VAL A 19 -16.42 11.38 -6.79
CA VAL A 19 -15.40 11.23 -7.85
C VAL A 19 -16.08 10.95 -9.18
N PRO A 20 -15.77 11.74 -10.23
CA PRO A 20 -16.27 11.44 -11.57
C PRO A 20 -15.70 10.11 -12.06
N GLY A 21 -16.56 9.22 -12.55
CA GLY A 21 -16.18 7.92 -13.06
C GLY A 21 -16.34 6.79 -12.05
N ARG A 22 -15.51 5.75 -12.18
CA ARG A 22 -15.56 4.55 -11.34
C ARG A 22 -14.36 4.56 -10.40
N PRO A 23 -14.55 4.86 -9.11
CA PRO A 23 -13.45 4.79 -8.14
C PRO A 23 -12.99 3.35 -7.94
N LEU A 24 -11.68 3.18 -7.78
CA LEU A 24 -11.03 1.94 -7.36
C LEU A 24 -10.23 2.26 -6.10
N VAL A 25 -10.36 1.44 -5.08
CA VAL A 25 -9.71 1.65 -3.79
C VAL A 25 -8.69 0.55 -3.56
N VAL A 26 -7.44 0.92 -3.25
CA VAL A 26 -6.40 -0.02 -2.84
C VAL A 26 -6.13 0.19 -1.36
N VAL A 27 -6.16 -0.89 -0.58
CA VAL A 27 -5.97 -0.83 0.87
C VAL A 27 -4.68 -1.49 1.31
N SER A 28 -4.09 -0.97 2.37
CA SER A 28 -3.08 -1.65 3.18
C SER A 28 -3.73 -2.27 4.42
N ALA A 29 -3.03 -3.15 5.12
CA ALA A 29 -3.47 -3.64 6.42
C ALA A 29 -3.82 -2.48 7.37
N LEU A 30 -4.72 -2.67 8.32
CA LEU A 30 -5.02 -1.69 9.36
C LEU A 30 -3.74 -1.34 10.15
N TRP A 31 -3.72 -0.15 10.72
CA TRP A 31 -2.56 0.38 11.43
C TRP A 31 -1.99 -0.59 12.47
N GLY A 32 -0.67 -0.87 12.39
CA GLY A 32 0.06 -1.76 13.28
C GLY A 32 -0.17 -3.25 13.06
N MET A 33 -1.02 -3.67 12.10
CA MET A 33 -1.29 -5.09 11.86
C MET A 33 -0.13 -5.78 11.14
N THR A 34 0.49 -5.14 10.18
CA THR A 34 1.63 -5.70 9.43
C THR A 34 2.76 -6.13 10.37
N ASP A 35 3.15 -5.28 11.34
CA ASP A 35 4.21 -5.60 12.29
C ASP A 35 3.84 -6.79 13.22
N ARG A 36 2.57 -6.89 13.61
CA ARG A 36 2.07 -8.02 14.41
C ARG A 36 2.08 -9.33 13.64
N LEU A 37 1.67 -9.29 12.36
CA LEU A 37 1.71 -10.45 11.45
C LEU A 37 3.15 -10.93 11.25
N PHE A 38 4.08 -10.01 10.96
CA PHE A 38 5.50 -10.30 10.85
C PHE A 38 6.05 -10.98 12.10
N ARG A 39 5.75 -10.39 13.25
CA ARG A 39 6.25 -10.90 14.53
C ARG A 39 5.73 -12.30 14.82
N ALA A 40 4.43 -12.54 14.60
CA ALA A 40 3.84 -13.84 14.86
C ALA A 40 4.32 -14.94 13.87
N ALA A 41 4.57 -14.57 12.61
CA ALA A 41 5.09 -15.49 11.62
C ALA A 41 6.54 -15.94 11.92
N ARG A 42 7.32 -15.11 12.61
CA ARG A 42 8.73 -15.38 12.93
C ARG A 42 8.97 -15.89 14.36
N GLU A 43 8.09 -15.49 15.27
CA GLU A 43 8.21 -15.76 16.69
C GLU A 43 6.92 -16.44 17.18
N PRO A 44 6.83 -17.79 17.14
CA PRO A 44 5.61 -18.56 17.43
C PRO A 44 4.96 -18.25 18.79
N GLN A 45 5.74 -17.78 19.78
CA GLN A 45 5.20 -17.36 21.09
C GLN A 45 4.20 -16.20 21.01
N TYR A 46 4.22 -15.41 19.94
CA TYR A 46 3.25 -14.33 19.71
C TYR A 46 2.04 -14.74 18.87
N ALA A 47 2.08 -15.94 18.28
CA ALA A 47 0.99 -16.43 17.43
C ALA A 47 -0.34 -16.59 18.18
N GLY A 48 -0.30 -17.04 19.46
CA GLY A 48 -1.50 -17.37 20.23
C GLY A 48 -2.46 -16.20 20.47
N ARG A 49 -1.97 -14.95 20.45
CA ARG A 49 -2.81 -13.75 20.62
C ARG A 49 -3.19 -13.10 19.30
N LEU A 50 -2.39 -13.30 18.26
CA LEU A 50 -2.55 -12.61 16.98
C LEU A 50 -3.96 -12.75 16.41
N VAL A 51 -4.49 -13.96 16.33
CA VAL A 51 -5.80 -14.25 15.72
C VAL A 51 -6.92 -13.50 16.43
N ASN A 52 -6.89 -13.46 17.76
CA ASN A 52 -7.87 -12.73 18.56
C ASN A 52 -7.70 -11.20 18.40
N ASP A 53 -6.47 -10.70 18.35
CA ASP A 53 -6.16 -9.29 18.14
C ASP A 53 -6.65 -8.84 16.76
N LEU A 54 -6.36 -9.62 15.71
CA LEU A 54 -6.82 -9.35 14.35
C LEU A 54 -8.35 -9.29 14.30
N LYS A 55 -9.01 -10.31 14.85
CA LYS A 55 -10.48 -10.38 14.91
C LYS A 55 -11.04 -9.16 15.64
N SER A 56 -10.57 -8.88 16.84
CA SER A 56 -11.09 -7.79 17.67
C SER A 56 -10.90 -6.43 17.01
N GLN A 57 -9.74 -6.17 16.41
CA GLN A 57 -9.47 -4.86 15.78
C GLN A 57 -10.29 -4.66 14.51
N HIS A 58 -10.46 -5.69 13.68
CA HIS A 58 -11.28 -5.57 12.48
C HIS A 58 -12.77 -5.43 12.80
N LEU A 59 -13.26 -6.07 13.87
CA LEU A 59 -14.64 -5.90 14.34
C LEU A 59 -14.86 -4.52 14.99
N LEU A 60 -13.84 -3.95 15.65
CA LEU A 60 -13.92 -2.60 16.16
C LEU A 60 -13.95 -1.57 15.00
N PHE A 61 -13.16 -1.80 13.95
CA PHE A 61 -13.13 -0.96 12.75
C PHE A 61 -14.42 -1.07 11.93
N ALA A 62 -14.96 -2.27 11.77
CA ALA A 62 -16.15 -2.59 10.98
C ALA A 62 -17.10 -3.49 11.77
N PRO A 63 -17.93 -2.92 12.67
CA PRO A 63 -18.90 -3.70 13.45
C PRO A 63 -19.85 -4.50 12.57
N GLY A 64 -20.07 -5.76 12.93
CA GLY A 64 -20.93 -6.69 12.17
C GLY A 64 -20.25 -7.41 11.00
N LEU A 65 -18.95 -7.21 10.77
CA LEU A 65 -18.19 -7.89 9.71
C LEU A 65 -18.24 -9.42 9.85
N ASP A 66 -18.30 -9.95 11.06
CA ASP A 66 -18.36 -11.41 11.34
C ASP A 66 -19.76 -12.02 11.24
N THR A 67 -20.79 -11.22 11.03
CA THR A 67 -22.18 -11.65 10.88
C THR A 67 -22.83 -11.16 9.58
N GLY A 68 -22.23 -10.17 8.92
CA GLY A 68 -22.71 -9.58 7.67
C GLY A 68 -22.37 -10.40 6.43
N GLU A 69 -22.57 -9.81 5.28
CA GLU A 69 -22.38 -10.44 3.96
C GLU A 69 -20.98 -11.04 3.75
N PHE A 70 -19.94 -10.40 4.29
CA PHE A 70 -18.55 -10.88 4.15
C PHE A 70 -18.11 -11.80 5.29
N SER A 71 -19.01 -12.24 6.16
CA SER A 71 -18.70 -13.04 7.36
C SER A 71 -17.97 -14.34 7.04
N GLU A 72 -18.37 -15.04 5.99
CA GLU A 72 -17.73 -16.31 5.60
C GLU A 72 -16.31 -16.09 5.05
N LEU A 73 -16.11 -15.04 4.26
CA LEU A 73 -14.77 -14.66 3.79
C LEU A 73 -13.88 -14.23 4.96
N PHE A 74 -14.41 -13.45 5.89
CA PHE A 74 -13.71 -13.04 7.10
C PHE A 74 -13.25 -14.25 7.93
N LYS A 75 -14.17 -15.19 8.22
CA LYS A 75 -13.85 -16.45 8.93
C LYS A 75 -12.81 -17.28 8.18
N LYS A 76 -12.91 -17.36 6.83
CA LYS A 76 -11.96 -18.09 6.00
C LYS A 76 -10.55 -17.50 6.11
N VAL A 77 -10.39 -16.18 6.06
CA VAL A 77 -9.08 -15.54 6.22
C VAL A 77 -8.52 -15.77 7.63
N ILE A 78 -9.35 -15.59 8.66
CA ILE A 78 -8.94 -15.81 10.07
C ILE A 78 -8.51 -17.27 10.30
N SER A 79 -9.26 -18.24 9.80
CA SER A 79 -8.89 -19.67 9.92
C SER A 79 -7.64 -20.02 9.12
N GLY A 80 -7.45 -19.41 7.94
CA GLY A 80 -6.26 -19.55 7.13
C GLY A 80 -5.00 -19.12 7.90
N ILE A 81 -5.03 -17.95 8.54
CA ILE A 81 -3.93 -17.48 9.39
C ILE A 81 -3.63 -18.49 10.50
N SER A 82 -4.67 -18.99 11.18
CA SER A 82 -4.50 -19.97 12.26
C SER A 82 -3.80 -21.24 11.77
N ASN A 83 -4.19 -21.76 10.61
CA ASN A 83 -3.60 -22.94 10.02
C ASN A 83 -2.12 -22.73 9.65
N GLU A 84 -1.80 -21.59 9.01
CA GLU A 84 -0.41 -21.28 8.64
C GLU A 84 0.49 -21.03 9.86
N LEU A 85 -0.04 -20.44 10.94
CA LEU A 85 0.70 -20.32 12.20
C LEU A 85 0.97 -21.69 12.85
N VAL A 86 0.04 -22.64 12.76
CA VAL A 86 0.25 -24.02 13.21
C VAL A 86 1.33 -24.69 12.35
N ASN A 87 1.29 -24.54 11.03
CA ASN A 87 2.30 -25.08 10.12
C ASN A 87 3.71 -24.57 10.48
N LEU A 88 3.86 -23.24 10.68
CA LEU A 88 5.14 -22.66 11.09
C LEU A 88 5.61 -23.10 12.47
N SER A 89 4.71 -23.41 13.38
CA SER A 89 5.03 -23.83 14.75
C SER A 89 5.45 -25.29 14.84
N SER A 90 4.98 -26.14 13.90
CA SER A 90 5.16 -27.60 13.92
C SER A 90 6.23 -28.10 12.94
N GLY A 91 6.75 -27.27 12.06
CA GLY A 91 7.63 -27.68 10.97
C GLY A 91 8.81 -26.77 10.69
N GLU A 92 9.43 -26.98 9.56
CA GLU A 92 10.44 -26.08 9.03
C GLU A 92 9.81 -24.74 8.58
N TYR A 93 10.59 -23.68 8.66
CA TYR A 93 10.20 -22.36 8.15
C TYR A 93 9.75 -22.46 6.68
N SER A 94 8.56 -21.92 6.38
CA SER A 94 7.99 -21.86 5.05
C SER A 94 7.76 -20.40 4.65
N LEU A 95 8.48 -19.94 3.63
CA LEU A 95 8.27 -18.60 3.07
C LEU A 95 6.84 -18.40 2.53
N ARG A 96 6.27 -19.48 1.95
CA ARG A 96 4.87 -19.50 1.51
C ARG A 96 3.89 -19.23 2.65
N SER A 97 4.04 -19.95 3.77
CA SER A 97 3.19 -19.77 4.96
C SER A 97 3.35 -18.35 5.52
N GLU A 98 4.57 -17.82 5.60
CA GLU A 98 4.82 -16.47 6.04
C GLU A 98 4.14 -15.44 5.14
N ASN A 99 4.27 -15.57 3.81
CA ASN A 99 3.63 -14.64 2.86
C ASN A 99 2.10 -14.70 2.93
N LEU A 100 1.50 -15.86 3.13
CA LEU A 100 0.05 -16.02 3.32
C LEU A 100 -0.43 -15.32 4.60
N ILE A 101 0.32 -15.44 5.70
CA ILE A 101 0.02 -14.73 6.95
C ILE A 101 0.11 -13.22 6.74
N LEU A 102 1.16 -12.74 6.08
CA LEU A 102 1.36 -11.31 5.83
C LEU A 102 0.26 -10.72 4.94
N ALA A 103 -0.06 -11.38 3.82
CA ALA A 103 -1.10 -10.96 2.89
C ALA A 103 -2.51 -10.90 3.53
N ALA A 104 -2.73 -11.66 4.60
CA ALA A 104 -4.02 -11.69 5.29
C ALA A 104 -4.38 -10.34 5.93
N GLY A 105 -3.39 -9.49 6.26
CA GLY A 105 -3.64 -8.14 6.78
C GLY A 105 -4.40 -7.27 5.80
N GLU A 106 -3.97 -7.24 4.55
CA GLU A 106 -4.62 -6.51 3.47
C GLU A 106 -5.97 -7.13 3.09
N ARG A 107 -6.09 -8.46 3.10
CA ARG A 107 -7.36 -9.14 2.85
C ARG A 107 -8.41 -8.81 3.90
N LEU A 108 -8.06 -8.84 5.18
CA LEU A 108 -8.96 -8.44 6.26
C LEU A 108 -9.33 -6.96 6.18
N SER A 109 -8.37 -6.11 5.81
CA SER A 109 -8.61 -4.68 5.59
C SER A 109 -9.58 -4.44 4.43
N ALA A 110 -9.42 -5.14 3.30
CA ALA A 110 -10.33 -5.03 2.16
C ALA A 110 -11.77 -5.42 2.53
N LEU A 111 -11.94 -6.51 3.29
CA LEU A 111 -13.24 -6.94 3.80
C LEU A 111 -13.86 -5.88 4.74
N ALA A 112 -13.06 -5.34 5.67
CA ALA A 112 -13.53 -4.36 6.64
C ALA A 112 -13.93 -3.03 5.98
N VAL A 113 -13.13 -2.55 5.02
CA VAL A 113 -13.42 -1.33 4.26
C VAL A 113 -14.66 -1.51 3.38
N ALA A 114 -14.76 -2.63 2.65
CA ALA A 114 -15.94 -2.93 1.84
C ALA A 114 -17.21 -3.02 2.70
N HIS A 115 -17.15 -3.71 3.83
CA HIS A 115 -18.28 -3.80 4.77
C HIS A 115 -18.71 -2.41 5.28
N ARG A 116 -17.73 -1.55 5.64
CA ARG A 116 -18.01 -0.20 6.12
C ARG A 116 -18.67 0.66 5.05
N LEU A 117 -18.16 0.62 3.82
CA LEU A 117 -18.75 1.36 2.68
C LEU A 117 -20.16 0.85 2.36
N ARG A 118 -20.40 -0.46 2.40
CA ARG A 118 -21.76 -1.01 2.23
C ARG A 118 -22.72 -0.59 3.33
N SER A 119 -22.25 -0.45 4.56
CA SER A 119 -23.11 0.00 5.68
C SER A 119 -23.65 1.43 5.51
N ILE A 120 -23.02 2.22 4.65
CA ILE A 120 -23.45 3.57 4.27
C ILE A 120 -24.03 3.64 2.85
N GLY A 121 -24.36 2.50 2.25
CA GLY A 121 -25.11 2.41 0.99
C GLY A 121 -24.25 2.39 -0.28
N LEU A 122 -22.92 2.23 -0.18
CA LEU A 122 -22.02 2.13 -1.33
C LEU A 122 -21.83 0.66 -1.74
N ASP A 123 -21.94 0.34 -3.03
CA ASP A 123 -21.69 -1.01 -3.55
C ASP A 123 -20.19 -1.31 -3.64
N ALA A 124 -19.57 -1.61 -2.49
CA ALA A 124 -18.14 -1.89 -2.37
C ALA A 124 -17.88 -3.41 -2.32
N ASN A 125 -16.87 -3.88 -3.09
CA ASN A 125 -16.58 -5.30 -3.26
C ASN A 125 -15.09 -5.59 -2.97
N PRO A 126 -14.76 -6.43 -1.96
CA PRO A 126 -13.38 -6.78 -1.63
C PRO A 126 -12.84 -7.78 -2.63
N ILE A 127 -11.64 -7.53 -3.16
CA ILE A 127 -11.01 -8.37 -4.20
C ILE A 127 -9.52 -8.49 -3.89
N GLY A 128 -8.96 -9.71 -3.99
CA GLY A 128 -7.52 -9.93 -3.95
C GLY A 128 -6.84 -9.39 -5.22
N ALA A 129 -5.71 -8.74 -5.08
CA ALA A 129 -4.97 -8.23 -6.23
C ALA A 129 -4.52 -9.38 -7.16
N GLU A 130 -4.12 -10.51 -6.58
CA GLU A 130 -3.79 -11.75 -7.29
C GLU A 130 -4.99 -12.35 -8.02
N ASP A 131 -6.19 -12.23 -7.44
CA ASP A 131 -7.44 -12.79 -8.01
C ASP A 131 -7.87 -12.06 -9.29
N ILE A 132 -7.36 -10.86 -9.53
CA ILE A 132 -7.59 -10.10 -10.76
C ILE A 132 -6.36 -10.03 -11.66
N GLY A 133 -5.29 -10.75 -11.31
CA GLY A 133 -4.14 -10.92 -12.19
C GLY A 133 -2.97 -9.97 -11.95
N LEU A 134 -2.82 -9.38 -10.74
CA LEU A 134 -1.60 -8.62 -10.42
C LEU A 134 -0.41 -9.60 -10.31
N LYS A 135 0.54 -9.48 -11.25
CA LYS A 135 1.75 -10.30 -11.34
C LYS A 135 2.96 -9.57 -10.78
N LEU A 136 3.80 -10.32 -10.08
CA LEU A 136 5.05 -9.82 -9.52
C LEU A 136 6.24 -10.57 -10.12
N LYS A 137 7.33 -9.86 -10.37
CA LYS A 137 8.65 -10.42 -10.65
C LYS A 137 9.30 -10.83 -9.35
N GLY A 138 9.93 -12.00 -9.35
CA GLY A 138 10.59 -12.56 -8.18
C GLY A 138 9.70 -13.51 -7.38
N LYS A 139 10.31 -14.06 -6.35
CA LYS A 139 9.71 -15.05 -5.44
C LYS A 139 9.82 -14.57 -4.01
N GLY A 140 8.72 -14.61 -3.29
CA GLY A 140 8.72 -14.29 -1.87
C GLY A 140 8.67 -12.81 -1.57
N ARG A 141 9.76 -12.20 -1.05
CA ARG A 141 9.79 -10.81 -0.57
C ARG A 141 10.59 -9.88 -1.46
N ALA A 142 10.30 -8.60 -1.33
CA ALA A 142 10.91 -7.54 -2.12
C ALA A 142 10.75 -7.76 -3.64
N SER A 143 9.66 -8.41 -4.02
CA SER A 143 9.27 -8.57 -5.43
C SER A 143 8.86 -7.21 -6.03
N GLU A 144 8.90 -7.14 -7.35
CA GLU A 144 8.49 -5.95 -8.11
C GLU A 144 7.22 -6.24 -8.90
N ILE A 145 6.42 -5.22 -9.19
CA ILE A 145 5.22 -5.41 -10.02
C ILE A 145 5.63 -5.54 -11.48
N ASP A 146 5.14 -6.58 -12.14
CA ASP A 146 5.23 -6.75 -13.59
C ASP A 146 4.00 -6.15 -14.27
N ILE A 147 4.10 -4.89 -14.68
CA ILE A 147 3.00 -4.18 -15.35
C ILE A 147 2.59 -4.88 -16.64
N SER A 148 3.54 -5.37 -17.44
CA SER A 148 3.27 -6.05 -18.72
C SER A 148 2.50 -7.34 -18.51
N ALA A 149 3.02 -8.23 -17.67
CA ALA A 149 2.35 -9.50 -17.37
C ALA A 149 1.00 -9.29 -16.66
N SER A 150 0.90 -8.27 -15.79
CA SER A 150 -0.37 -7.92 -15.16
C SER A 150 -1.39 -7.39 -16.18
N SER A 151 -0.97 -6.58 -17.15
CA SER A 151 -1.85 -6.05 -18.17
C SER A 151 -2.48 -7.15 -19.03
N GLU A 152 -1.73 -8.22 -19.33
CA GLU A 152 -2.20 -9.38 -20.09
C GLU A 152 -3.17 -10.27 -19.29
N LYS A 153 -3.06 -10.28 -17.98
CA LYS A 153 -3.82 -11.16 -17.08
C LYS A 153 -4.95 -10.47 -16.34
N LEU A 154 -5.07 -9.15 -16.46
CA LEU A 154 -6.03 -8.35 -15.72
C LEU A 154 -7.48 -8.68 -16.07
N GLU A 155 -8.21 -9.26 -15.14
CA GLU A 155 -9.62 -9.64 -15.26
C GLU A 155 -10.54 -8.47 -14.87
N ARG A 156 -10.71 -7.51 -15.79
CA ARG A 156 -11.47 -6.27 -15.55
C ARG A 156 -12.95 -6.51 -15.26
N GLU A 157 -13.51 -7.59 -15.71
CA GLU A 157 -14.90 -8.01 -15.47
C GLU A 157 -15.18 -8.34 -13.98
N LYS A 158 -14.16 -8.68 -13.22
CA LYS A 158 -14.27 -8.87 -11.76
C LYS A 158 -14.38 -7.56 -10.98
N LEU A 159 -14.03 -6.43 -11.60
CA LEU A 159 -14.08 -5.11 -10.96
C LEU A 159 -15.52 -4.58 -11.00
N ILE A 160 -16.36 -5.02 -10.05
CA ILE A 160 -17.77 -4.66 -9.97
C ILE A 160 -17.97 -3.60 -8.86
N GLY A 161 -18.91 -2.67 -9.05
CA GLY A 161 -19.21 -1.62 -8.07
C GLY A 161 -17.99 -0.74 -7.79
N ILE A 162 -17.66 -0.57 -6.52
CA ILE A 162 -16.44 0.05 -6.03
C ILE A 162 -15.49 -1.07 -5.60
N PRO A 163 -14.50 -1.45 -6.44
CA PRO A 163 -13.54 -2.49 -6.08
C PRO A 163 -12.63 -2.04 -4.94
N ILE A 164 -12.51 -2.86 -3.90
CA ILE A 164 -11.60 -2.66 -2.77
C ILE A 164 -10.49 -3.69 -2.90
N LEU A 165 -9.40 -3.31 -3.52
CA LEU A 165 -8.28 -4.19 -3.85
C LEU A 165 -7.29 -4.26 -2.71
N THR A 166 -6.71 -5.44 -2.51
CA THR A 166 -5.57 -5.60 -1.61
C THR A 166 -4.32 -4.96 -2.21
N GLY A 167 -3.55 -4.22 -1.40
CA GLY A 167 -2.23 -3.74 -1.77
C GLY A 167 -1.12 -4.69 -1.31
N TRP A 168 0.13 -4.31 -1.54
CA TRP A 168 1.37 -4.87 -1.00
C TRP A 168 1.77 -6.25 -1.52
N PHE A 169 0.91 -7.04 -2.10
CA PHE A 169 1.20 -8.38 -2.62
C PHE A 169 0.50 -8.67 -3.95
N GLY A 170 0.93 -9.72 -4.61
CA GLY A 170 0.36 -10.26 -5.83
C GLY A 170 0.82 -11.69 -6.05
N GLU A 171 0.57 -12.23 -7.23
CA GLU A 171 1.04 -13.56 -7.63
C GLU A 171 2.47 -13.48 -8.14
N GLY A 172 3.40 -14.20 -7.49
CA GLY A 172 4.79 -14.33 -7.90
C GLY A 172 5.01 -15.27 -9.08
N GLU A 173 6.26 -15.37 -9.53
CA GLU A 173 6.65 -16.21 -10.68
C GLU A 173 6.39 -17.72 -10.48
N ASP A 174 6.31 -18.17 -9.24
CA ASP A 174 6.01 -19.56 -8.88
C ASP A 174 4.51 -19.84 -8.70
N GLY A 175 3.66 -18.84 -8.91
CA GLY A 175 2.21 -18.92 -8.69
C GLY A 175 1.77 -18.79 -7.24
N ASP A 176 2.70 -18.65 -6.30
CA ASP A 176 2.41 -18.37 -4.90
C ASP A 176 2.33 -16.86 -4.63
N ILE A 177 1.81 -16.50 -3.45
CA ILE A 177 1.79 -15.09 -3.02
C ILE A 177 3.22 -14.57 -2.82
N ALA A 178 3.55 -13.49 -3.50
CA ALA A 178 4.77 -12.73 -3.32
C ALA A 178 4.48 -11.35 -2.73
N ILE A 179 5.39 -10.86 -1.90
CA ILE A 179 5.23 -9.61 -1.13
C ILE A 179 6.15 -8.54 -1.71
N LEU A 180 5.61 -7.33 -1.91
CA LEU A 180 6.39 -6.17 -2.32
C LEU A 180 7.28 -5.65 -1.18
N SER A 181 8.26 -4.83 -1.52
CA SER A 181 9.08 -4.11 -0.56
C SER A 181 8.26 -3.11 0.26
N ARG A 182 8.92 -2.36 1.14
CA ARG A 182 8.31 -1.26 1.91
C ARG A 182 7.66 -0.24 0.98
N GLY A 183 6.49 0.29 1.35
CA GLY A 183 5.70 1.17 0.47
C GLY A 183 4.88 0.44 -0.60
N GLY A 184 4.84 -0.91 -0.53
CA GLY A 184 4.24 -1.73 -1.58
C GLY A 184 2.75 -1.50 -1.82
N SER A 185 1.96 -1.09 -0.82
CA SER A 185 0.54 -0.76 -1.06
C SER A 185 0.37 0.50 -1.92
N ASP A 186 1.24 1.52 -1.70
CA ASP A 186 1.28 2.70 -2.56
C ASP A 186 1.74 2.32 -3.98
N HIS A 187 2.72 1.41 -4.08
CA HIS A 187 3.19 0.87 -5.37
C HIS A 187 2.08 0.08 -6.08
N SER A 188 1.33 -0.77 -5.35
CA SER A 188 0.16 -1.46 -5.92
C SER A 188 -0.90 -0.48 -6.44
N ALA A 189 -1.18 0.58 -5.67
CA ALA A 189 -2.13 1.60 -6.09
C ALA A 189 -1.68 2.34 -7.37
N ALA A 190 -0.39 2.65 -7.47
CA ALA A 190 0.19 3.26 -8.67
C ALA A 190 0.15 2.31 -9.88
N ALA A 191 0.45 1.03 -9.67
CA ALA A 191 0.35 0.02 -10.71
C ALA A 191 -1.10 -0.15 -11.21
N PHE A 192 -2.08 -0.22 -10.31
CA PHE A 192 -3.49 -0.27 -10.71
C PHE A 192 -3.93 1.02 -11.40
N ALA A 193 -3.44 2.19 -11.00
CA ALA A 193 -3.72 3.44 -11.71
C ALA A 193 -3.22 3.36 -13.17
N ASN A 194 -2.02 2.84 -13.40
CA ASN A 194 -1.48 2.60 -14.74
C ASN A 194 -2.33 1.57 -15.51
N LEU A 195 -2.52 0.37 -14.96
CA LEU A 195 -3.25 -0.75 -15.57
C LEU A 195 -4.69 -0.38 -15.95
N MET A 196 -5.31 0.51 -15.19
CA MET A 196 -6.69 0.97 -15.40
C MET A 196 -6.77 2.28 -16.18
N ASN A 197 -5.63 2.85 -16.58
CA ASN A 197 -5.55 4.16 -17.22
C ASN A 197 -6.34 5.22 -16.44
N ALA A 198 -6.08 5.31 -15.14
CA ALA A 198 -6.79 6.21 -14.25
C ALA A 198 -6.48 7.68 -14.59
N SER A 199 -7.45 8.56 -14.39
CA SER A 199 -7.26 10.00 -14.59
C SER A 199 -6.34 10.62 -13.52
N LYS A 200 -6.28 10.01 -12.33
CA LYS A 200 -5.38 10.38 -11.23
C LYS A 200 -5.31 9.28 -10.17
N LEU A 201 -4.27 9.33 -9.36
CA LEU A 201 -4.12 8.55 -8.13
C LEU A 201 -4.24 9.48 -6.91
N ILE A 202 -4.97 9.08 -5.87
CA ILE A 202 -5.01 9.78 -4.58
C ILE A 202 -4.42 8.86 -3.52
N LEU A 203 -3.34 9.28 -2.87
CA LEU A 203 -2.79 8.61 -1.69
C LEU A 203 -3.27 9.30 -0.42
N TRP A 204 -4.05 8.58 0.37
CA TRP A 204 -4.47 9.01 1.69
C TRP A 204 -3.36 8.74 2.72
N LYS A 205 -2.92 9.78 3.39
CA LYS A 205 -1.86 9.75 4.41
C LYS A 205 -2.37 10.42 5.70
N ASP A 206 -1.57 10.39 6.73
CA ASP A 206 -1.80 11.11 8.00
C ASP A 206 -1.01 12.42 8.09
N VAL A 207 -0.65 12.99 6.94
CA VAL A 207 0.11 14.23 6.78
C VAL A 207 -0.51 15.13 5.70
N ASP A 208 -0.31 16.45 5.83
CA ASP A 208 -0.80 17.47 4.89
C ASP A 208 0.20 17.69 3.74
N GLY A 209 0.38 16.65 2.92
CA GLY A 209 1.28 16.71 1.77
C GLY A 209 2.78 16.55 2.12
N ILE A 210 3.64 16.87 1.17
CA ILE A 210 5.10 16.84 1.30
C ILE A 210 5.58 18.22 1.72
N LYS A 211 6.37 18.31 2.78
CA LYS A 211 6.95 19.55 3.27
C LYS A 211 8.32 19.83 2.61
N ARG A 212 8.69 21.12 2.52
CA ARG A 212 10.00 21.54 1.97
C ARG A 212 11.18 21.06 2.78
N LEU A 213 10.99 20.92 4.11
CA LEU A 213 11.99 20.39 5.04
C LEU A 213 11.38 19.22 5.82
N ASN A 214 12.25 18.34 6.31
CA ASN A 214 11.80 17.24 7.15
C ASN A 214 11.19 17.80 8.46
N PRO A 215 9.91 17.52 8.76
CA PRO A 215 9.23 18.03 9.97
C PRO A 215 9.94 17.63 11.28
N ARG A 216 10.73 16.54 11.27
CA ARG A 216 11.51 16.09 12.43
C ARG A 216 12.60 17.07 12.84
N TRP A 217 12.96 18.04 11.99
CA TRP A 217 13.93 19.09 12.33
C TRP A 217 13.32 20.22 13.17
N GLY A 218 12.02 20.16 13.46
CA GLY A 218 11.32 21.19 14.23
C GLY A 218 11.12 22.53 13.52
N ILE A 219 11.35 22.55 12.21
CA ILE A 219 11.14 23.74 11.36
C ILE A 219 9.86 23.53 10.58
N GLU A 220 8.87 24.35 10.87
CA GLU A 220 7.62 24.35 10.09
C GLU A 220 7.82 24.99 8.72
N THR A 221 7.36 24.29 7.70
CA THR A 221 7.32 24.81 6.32
C THR A 221 5.97 24.49 5.70
N PRO A 222 5.49 25.30 4.74
CA PRO A 222 4.28 24.96 4.00
C PRO A 222 4.47 23.63 3.24
N ALA A 223 3.36 23.01 2.89
CA ALA A 223 3.39 21.91 1.93
C ALA A 223 3.84 22.42 0.55
N ILE A 224 4.38 21.53 -0.26
CA ILE A 224 4.74 21.79 -1.64
C ILE A 224 3.50 21.51 -2.49
N ASP A 225 3.03 22.50 -3.22
CA ASP A 225 1.81 22.36 -4.02
C ASP A 225 2.01 21.40 -5.20
N TYR A 226 3.20 21.43 -5.83
CA TYR A 226 3.51 20.61 -6.98
C TYR A 226 4.97 20.16 -7.01
N LEU A 227 5.18 18.90 -7.41
CA LEU A 227 6.49 18.27 -7.69
C LEU A 227 6.45 17.56 -9.04
N GLY A 228 7.52 17.67 -9.80
CA GLY A 228 7.75 16.77 -10.93
C GLY A 228 8.02 15.34 -10.48
N TYR A 229 7.79 14.36 -11.35
CA TYR A 229 8.07 12.93 -11.03
C TYR A 229 9.53 12.71 -10.66
N GLY A 230 10.48 13.33 -11.37
CA GLY A 230 11.91 13.27 -11.06
C GLY A 230 12.21 13.83 -9.68
N GLN A 231 11.72 15.02 -9.37
CA GLN A 231 11.89 15.67 -8.06
C GLN A 231 11.30 14.83 -6.92
N ALA A 232 10.11 14.26 -7.12
CA ALA A 232 9.45 13.41 -6.13
C ALA A 232 10.26 12.12 -5.88
N SER A 233 10.81 11.52 -6.94
CA SER A 233 11.66 10.33 -6.85
C SER A 233 12.96 10.63 -6.11
N GLU A 234 13.63 11.74 -6.41
CA GLU A 234 14.83 12.21 -5.71
C GLU A 234 14.56 12.42 -4.20
N LEU A 235 13.49 13.14 -3.86
CA LEU A 235 13.11 13.34 -2.46
C LEU A 235 12.82 12.03 -1.73
N ALA A 236 12.17 11.08 -2.40
CA ALA A 236 11.88 9.77 -1.84
C ALA A 236 13.15 8.95 -1.57
N LEU A 237 14.16 9.03 -2.46
CA LEU A 237 15.46 8.38 -2.29
C LEU A 237 16.27 9.00 -1.13
N HIS A 238 16.15 10.31 -0.93
CA HIS A 238 16.95 11.05 0.05
C HIS A 238 16.23 11.35 1.36
N GLY A 239 15.31 10.49 1.80
CA GLY A 239 14.82 10.47 3.18
C GLY A 239 13.51 11.21 3.45
N THR A 240 12.71 11.49 2.42
CA THR A 240 11.33 11.96 2.62
C THR A 240 10.41 10.75 2.79
N PRO A 241 9.85 10.51 4.00
CA PRO A 241 9.15 9.26 4.31
C PRO A 241 7.71 9.18 3.76
N VAL A 242 7.25 10.19 3.01
CA VAL A 242 5.85 10.31 2.59
C VAL A 242 5.51 9.38 1.42
N ILE A 243 6.44 9.21 0.49
CA ILE A 243 6.30 8.33 -0.68
C ILE A 243 7.54 7.44 -0.83
N HIS A 244 7.37 6.34 -1.57
CA HIS A 244 8.48 5.46 -1.97
C HIS A 244 8.78 5.66 -3.46
N PRO A 245 10.04 5.60 -3.93
CA PRO A 245 10.37 5.79 -5.36
C PRO A 245 9.57 4.86 -6.29
N ALA A 246 9.37 3.60 -5.91
CA ALA A 246 8.58 2.63 -6.66
C ALA A 246 7.11 3.05 -6.87
N THR A 247 6.59 4.00 -6.07
CA THR A 247 5.23 4.51 -6.23
C THR A 247 5.11 5.46 -7.43
N VAL A 248 6.17 6.19 -7.75
CA VAL A 248 6.15 7.17 -8.83
C VAL A 248 6.34 6.51 -10.20
N SER A 249 7.20 5.51 -10.28
CA SER A 249 7.59 4.86 -11.54
C SER A 249 6.43 4.42 -12.44
N PRO A 250 5.37 3.73 -11.95
CA PRO A 250 4.25 3.32 -12.80
C PRO A 250 3.44 4.48 -13.40
N LEU A 251 3.56 5.69 -12.84
CA LEU A 251 2.76 6.86 -13.22
C LEU A 251 3.41 7.73 -14.29
N ILE A 252 4.73 7.57 -14.49
CA ILE A 252 5.54 8.46 -15.35
C ILE A 252 5.11 8.35 -16.82
N GLU A 253 5.15 7.15 -17.38
CA GLU A 253 4.85 6.92 -18.80
C GLU A 253 3.42 7.34 -19.18
N PRO A 254 2.37 6.92 -18.42
CA PRO A 254 1.01 7.35 -18.72
C PRO A 254 0.71 8.80 -18.30
N GLY A 255 1.61 9.49 -17.62
CA GLY A 255 1.43 10.88 -17.17
C GLY A 255 0.34 11.04 -16.10
N ILE A 256 0.11 10.03 -15.27
CA ILE A 256 -0.97 10.03 -14.26
C ILE A 256 -0.58 10.87 -13.05
N PRO A 257 -1.29 11.96 -12.72
CA PRO A 257 -1.01 12.76 -11.55
C PRO A 257 -1.32 12.00 -10.25
N LEU A 258 -0.46 12.19 -9.25
CA LEU A 258 -0.58 11.65 -7.90
C LEU A 258 -0.87 12.79 -6.92
N GLU A 259 -1.98 12.71 -6.21
CA GLU A 259 -2.34 13.64 -5.14
C GLU A 259 -2.05 13.01 -3.77
N ILE A 260 -1.40 13.73 -2.86
CA ILE A 260 -1.19 13.33 -1.47
C ILE A 260 -2.16 14.11 -0.60
N ARG A 261 -3.10 13.41 0.03
CA ARG A 261 -4.16 14.02 0.85
C ARG A 261 -4.17 13.48 2.28
N ASN A 262 -4.55 14.34 3.23
CA ASN A 262 -4.71 13.93 4.62
C ASN A 262 -6.08 13.28 4.84
N ILE A 263 -6.09 12.04 5.32
CA ILE A 263 -7.34 11.30 5.61
C ILE A 263 -8.19 11.97 6.72
N LYS A 264 -7.56 12.77 7.59
CA LYS A 264 -8.27 13.51 8.64
C LYS A 264 -8.96 14.76 8.11
N ASN A 265 -8.48 15.29 6.97
CA ASN A 265 -8.99 16.50 6.32
C ASN A 265 -9.19 16.26 4.82
N PRO A 266 -10.11 15.36 4.42
CA PRO A 266 -10.22 14.87 3.04
C PRO A 266 -10.68 15.95 2.04
N THR A 267 -11.31 17.02 2.51
CA THR A 267 -11.82 18.14 1.70
C THR A 267 -10.85 19.32 1.59
N THR A 268 -9.63 19.18 2.12
CA THR A 268 -8.62 20.26 2.02
C THR A 268 -8.22 20.51 0.58
N ASP A 269 -8.26 21.78 0.16
CA ASP A 269 -8.04 22.22 -1.23
C ASP A 269 -6.58 22.29 -1.68
N ALA A 270 -5.62 21.98 -0.83
CA ALA A 270 -4.20 22.10 -1.13
C ALA A 270 -3.42 20.79 -0.89
N PRO A 271 -3.70 19.71 -1.64
CA PRO A 271 -2.83 18.54 -1.60
C PRO A 271 -1.50 18.83 -2.30
N THR A 272 -0.45 18.08 -1.96
CA THR A 272 0.70 18.00 -2.84
C THR A 272 0.32 17.19 -4.08
N VAL A 273 0.54 17.74 -5.26
CA VAL A 273 0.38 17.04 -6.53
C VAL A 273 1.76 16.68 -7.09
N ILE A 274 1.90 15.44 -7.53
CA ILE A 274 3.08 14.95 -8.25
C ILE A 274 2.64 14.63 -9.67
N GLY A 275 3.36 15.16 -10.64
CA GLY A 275 2.99 15.04 -12.05
C GLY A 275 4.20 15.18 -12.99
N PRO A 276 3.98 15.45 -14.29
CA PRO A 276 5.04 15.64 -15.25
C PRO A 276 6.10 16.65 -14.80
N ASP A 277 7.34 16.37 -15.13
CA ASP A 277 8.45 17.26 -14.80
C ASP A 277 8.33 18.60 -15.54
N PHE A 278 8.84 19.64 -14.92
CA PHE A 278 8.88 20.99 -15.47
C PHE A 278 10.18 21.68 -15.04
N ASP A 279 10.63 22.63 -15.84
CA ASP A 279 11.84 23.39 -15.56
C ASP A 279 11.63 24.30 -14.35
N LEU A 280 12.49 24.18 -13.35
CA LEU A 280 12.53 25.00 -12.16
C LEU A 280 13.94 25.56 -11.94
N ASP A 281 14.02 26.88 -11.81
CA ASP A 281 15.25 27.60 -11.45
C ASP A 281 15.46 27.73 -9.92
N SER A 282 14.76 26.92 -9.10
CA SER A 282 14.79 27.08 -7.65
C SER A 282 14.80 25.76 -6.89
N ILE A 283 15.37 25.78 -5.68
CA ILE A 283 15.35 24.65 -4.74
C ILE A 283 13.93 24.47 -4.23
N VAL A 284 13.32 23.30 -4.49
CA VAL A 284 11.95 22.97 -4.08
C VAL A 284 11.91 22.45 -2.67
N ALA A 285 12.83 21.55 -2.31
CA ALA A 285 12.92 20.90 -1.01
C ALA A 285 14.33 20.43 -0.70
N ILE A 286 14.59 20.11 0.55
CA ILE A 286 15.86 19.55 1.01
C ILE A 286 15.57 18.22 1.72
N GLY A 287 16.13 17.14 1.18
CA GLY A 287 16.19 15.83 1.84
C GLY A 287 17.52 15.66 2.59
N CYS A 288 17.52 14.90 3.67
CA CYS A 288 18.71 14.51 4.40
C CYS A 288 18.61 13.08 4.88
N GLN A 289 19.62 12.30 4.57
CA GLN A 289 19.77 10.93 5.06
C GLN A 289 20.97 10.88 6.00
N PRO A 290 20.78 10.82 7.32
CA PRO A 290 21.89 10.74 8.27
C PRO A 290 22.55 9.36 8.23
N GLY A 291 23.84 9.30 8.59
CA GLY A 291 24.59 8.04 8.69
C GLY A 291 25.05 7.46 7.36
N VAL A 292 25.12 8.28 6.31
CA VAL A 292 25.59 7.87 4.98
C VAL A 292 27.09 8.08 4.89
N SER A 293 27.82 7.05 4.40
CA SER A 293 29.21 7.17 3.97
C SER A 293 29.24 7.27 2.44
N VAL A 294 29.88 8.29 1.91
CA VAL A 294 30.05 8.46 0.47
C VAL A 294 31.39 7.86 0.08
N ILE A 295 31.36 6.83 -0.77
CA ILE A 295 32.57 6.24 -1.39
C ILE A 295 32.61 6.74 -2.83
N THR A 296 33.66 7.49 -3.16
CA THR A 296 33.90 7.94 -4.52
C THR A 296 35.04 7.15 -5.14
N GLN A 297 34.86 6.70 -6.36
CA GLN A 297 35.88 6.01 -7.16
C GLN A 297 35.95 6.67 -8.53
N GLU A 298 37.16 6.94 -9.01
CA GLU A 298 37.37 7.32 -10.40
C GLU A 298 37.31 6.07 -11.30
N GLY A 299 36.40 6.06 -12.26
CA GLY A 299 36.13 4.94 -13.17
C GLY A 299 34.91 4.09 -12.83
N PRO A 300 34.67 2.98 -13.54
CA PRO A 300 33.48 2.16 -13.33
C PRO A 300 33.48 1.52 -11.92
N LEU A 301 32.32 1.58 -11.24
CA LEU A 301 32.11 0.93 -9.94
C LEU A 301 32.37 -0.58 -10.05
N ASN A 302 33.30 -1.07 -9.25
CA ASN A 302 33.53 -2.51 -9.13
C ASN A 302 32.60 -3.08 -8.05
N SER A 303 31.74 -4.03 -8.43
CA SER A 303 30.78 -4.68 -7.53
C SER A 303 31.42 -5.36 -6.30
N ASP A 304 32.70 -5.73 -6.37
CA ASP A 304 33.43 -6.37 -5.28
C ASP A 304 33.71 -5.42 -4.08
N LEU A 305 33.59 -4.10 -4.28
CA LEU A 305 33.71 -3.11 -3.21
C LEU A 305 32.45 -3.01 -2.33
N LEU A 306 31.31 -3.48 -2.81
CA LEU A 306 30.04 -3.44 -2.09
C LEU A 306 29.82 -4.72 -1.25
N SER A 307 30.67 -5.71 -1.37
CA SER A 307 30.57 -7.02 -0.68
C SER A 307 31.47 -7.16 0.57
N ARG A 308 32.17 -6.10 0.95
CA ARG A 308 32.97 -6.01 2.18
C ARG A 308 32.38 -4.98 3.12
#